data_2e206ffbed4d5b05ac5cc4e2cd2e5504
#
_entry.id   2e206ffbed4d5b05ac5cc4e2cd2e5504
#
_cell.length_a   1.000
_cell.length_b   1.000
_cell.length_c   1.000
_cell.angle_alpha   90.00
_cell.angle_beta   90.00
_cell.angle_gamma   90.00
#
_symmetry.space_group_name_H-M   'P 1'
#
loop_
_entity.id
_entity.type
_entity.pdbx_description
1 polymer ?
#
loop_
_entity_poly.entity_id
_entity_poly.type
_entity_poly.pdbx_seq_one_letter_code
_entity_poly.pdbx_strand_id
1 'polypeptide(L)'
;MEIELNRFTPAEQATFRLRALYEQAGYRKYRASRFEEYALYQEYQRFLPDAQVITFTDLDGKLRAIKPDVTLSIAKTAQPAAGECKRFYYNEEVCRPSRESHTFQTIHQMGLESMGAVDADEQAAVVRLALQSLAALNVPTVLEISHMGYLTGLLDALHVPAEARAKLLDFLRAKNAHELRTAALAAGLDESAAAALTGLLDLHGPLGATLTAARAACRCETQRAALEELQALQNALGEAGRGIRLDLSMADEMEYYNGLVFTGYVAGIPCAVLKGGRYDYLMQRFTPGANAIGFAIYLDELERLAAPLPPVQQQSREKSWLNIALPKGRLGDKAYKLLAGAGYSATEDYNDTRKLVVENPDACVRYFLVKPSDVAIYVEHGAADIGIVGKDILTESGADVYELLDTGMGKCRMCVAGPAGFTDDESRALRVATKFVNIARDHYERRGRDIDIVKLNGSIELAPILGLSDVIVDIVETGTTLKENDLTVIEEFMPISARFIANKASYKFKYAQLTELLNKMKEALAK
;
A
#
# COMPACT_ATOMS: atom_id res chain seq x y z
N MET A 1 8.57 -41.54 -15.39
CA MET A 1 7.61 -40.50 -15.88
C MET A 1 8.16 -39.16 -15.41
N GLU A 2 8.81 -38.42 -16.27
CA GLU A 2 9.23 -37.03 -15.94
C GLU A 2 7.99 -36.17 -15.90
N ILE A 3 7.78 -35.48 -14.80
CA ILE A 3 6.69 -34.53 -14.68
C ILE A 3 7.10 -33.25 -15.42
N GLU A 4 6.42 -32.93 -16.51
CA GLU A 4 6.63 -31.69 -17.26
C GLU A 4 6.06 -30.51 -16.46
N LEU A 5 6.91 -29.81 -15.72
CA LEU A 5 6.52 -28.65 -14.89
C LEU A 5 5.83 -27.52 -15.68
N ASN A 6 6.05 -27.45 -17.00
CA ASN A 6 5.42 -26.46 -17.88
C ASN A 6 3.89 -26.63 -18.05
N ARG A 7 3.32 -27.75 -17.58
CA ARG A 7 1.85 -28.00 -17.58
C ARG A 7 1.15 -27.49 -16.33
N PHE A 8 1.90 -27.05 -15.34
CA PHE A 8 1.37 -26.51 -14.09
C PHE A 8 1.21 -25.00 -14.16
N THR A 9 0.26 -24.47 -13.40
CA THR A 9 0.09 -23.01 -13.24
C THR A 9 1.34 -22.39 -12.58
N PRO A 10 1.55 -21.07 -12.71
CA PRO A 10 2.65 -20.39 -12.04
C PRO A 10 2.69 -20.64 -10.52
N ALA A 11 1.53 -20.64 -9.85
CA ALA A 11 1.42 -20.89 -8.41
C ALA A 11 1.80 -22.34 -8.05
N GLU A 12 1.36 -23.33 -8.84
CA GLU A 12 1.74 -24.73 -8.63
C GLU A 12 3.25 -24.94 -8.82
N GLN A 13 3.82 -24.38 -9.90
CA GLN A 13 5.26 -24.46 -10.13
C GLN A 13 6.05 -23.81 -8.98
N ALA A 14 5.62 -22.62 -8.52
CA ALA A 14 6.22 -21.94 -7.38
C ALA A 14 6.15 -22.82 -6.13
N THR A 15 5.00 -23.43 -5.84
CA THR A 15 4.80 -24.30 -4.68
C THR A 15 5.82 -25.46 -4.63
N PHE A 16 6.07 -26.14 -5.76
CA PHE A 16 7.05 -27.23 -5.80
C PHE A 16 8.48 -26.74 -5.59
N ARG A 17 8.85 -25.61 -6.23
CA ARG A 17 10.20 -25.03 -6.11
C ARG A 17 10.47 -24.51 -4.71
N LEU A 18 9.52 -23.78 -4.13
CA LEU A 18 9.64 -23.22 -2.78
C LEU A 18 9.70 -24.31 -1.71
N ARG A 19 8.88 -25.37 -1.87
CA ARG A 19 8.92 -26.51 -0.96
C ARG A 19 10.31 -27.14 -0.94
N ALA A 20 10.88 -27.44 -2.10
CA ALA A 20 12.22 -28.02 -2.19
C ALA A 20 13.28 -27.12 -1.55
N LEU A 21 13.19 -25.79 -1.79
CA LEU A 21 14.09 -24.79 -1.22
C LEU A 21 14.03 -24.79 0.32
N TYR A 22 12.81 -24.76 0.90
CA TYR A 22 12.64 -24.68 2.36
C TYR A 22 13.04 -25.98 3.07
N GLU A 23 12.70 -27.15 2.49
CA GLU A 23 13.12 -28.44 3.03
C GLU A 23 14.64 -28.59 3.00
N GLN A 24 15.33 -28.15 1.92
CA GLN A 24 16.80 -28.14 1.83
C GLN A 24 17.43 -27.19 2.86
N ALA A 25 16.77 -26.09 3.20
CA ALA A 25 17.22 -25.16 4.24
C ALA A 25 16.93 -25.65 5.68
N GLY A 26 16.37 -26.87 5.84
CA GLY A 26 16.11 -27.49 7.14
C GLY A 26 14.78 -27.08 7.79
N TYR A 27 13.87 -26.46 7.05
CA TYR A 27 12.53 -26.12 7.55
C TYR A 27 11.61 -27.34 7.51
N ARG A 28 10.83 -27.52 8.56
CA ARG A 28 9.85 -28.62 8.68
C ARG A 28 8.47 -28.15 8.30
N LYS A 29 7.72 -28.98 7.57
CA LYS A 29 6.35 -28.66 7.19
C LYS A 29 5.47 -28.53 8.45
N TYR A 30 4.79 -27.40 8.58
CA TYR A 30 3.73 -27.16 9.54
C TYR A 30 2.38 -27.25 8.83
N ARG A 31 1.40 -27.87 9.46
CA ARG A 31 0.01 -27.90 8.99
C ARG A 31 -0.86 -27.25 10.03
N ALA A 32 -1.43 -26.10 9.68
CA ALA A 32 -2.34 -25.37 10.56
C ALA A 32 -3.74 -26.01 10.57
N SER A 33 -4.42 -25.94 11.70
CA SER A 33 -5.86 -26.20 11.73
C SER A 33 -6.60 -25.16 10.86
N ARG A 34 -7.71 -25.55 10.26
CA ARG A 34 -8.58 -24.60 9.55
C ARG A 34 -9.35 -23.70 10.51
N PHE A 35 -9.59 -24.19 11.71
CA PHE A 35 -10.38 -23.53 12.73
C PHE A 35 -9.59 -23.43 14.03
N GLU A 36 -9.68 -22.26 14.66
CA GLU A 36 -9.08 -21.98 15.98
C GLU A 36 -10.16 -21.47 16.93
N GLU A 37 -9.92 -21.51 18.23
CA GLU A 37 -10.81 -20.86 19.19
C GLU A 37 -10.79 -19.34 18.97
N TYR A 38 -11.97 -18.73 18.86
CA TYR A 38 -12.08 -17.28 18.60
C TYR A 38 -11.38 -16.42 19.66
N ALA A 39 -11.34 -16.89 20.92
CA ALA A 39 -10.65 -16.24 22.02
C ALA A 39 -9.17 -15.93 21.70
N LEU A 40 -8.49 -16.79 20.93
CA LEU A 40 -7.11 -16.55 20.48
C LEU A 40 -7.03 -15.25 19.65
N TYR A 41 -7.93 -15.06 18.71
CA TYR A 41 -7.93 -13.89 17.83
C TYR A 41 -8.39 -12.62 18.55
N GLN A 42 -9.27 -12.71 19.54
CA GLN A 42 -9.64 -11.58 20.38
C GLN A 42 -8.47 -11.10 21.25
N GLU A 43 -7.72 -12.02 21.85
CA GLU A 43 -6.57 -11.69 22.70
C GLU A 43 -5.42 -11.05 21.91
N TYR A 44 -5.22 -11.52 20.65
CA TYR A 44 -4.11 -11.09 19.80
C TYR A 44 -4.55 -10.22 18.61
N GLN A 45 -5.72 -9.58 18.70
CA GLN A 45 -6.34 -8.81 17.61
C GLN A 45 -5.40 -7.77 16.98
N ARG A 46 -4.58 -7.09 17.77
CA ARG A 46 -3.61 -6.09 17.31
C ARG A 46 -2.50 -6.64 16.40
N PHE A 47 -2.30 -7.96 16.40
CA PHE A 47 -1.33 -8.65 15.55
C PHE A 47 -1.98 -9.26 14.31
N LEU A 48 -3.26 -9.05 14.09
CA LEU A 48 -3.94 -9.50 12.89
C LEU A 48 -3.91 -8.39 11.85
N PRO A 49 -3.72 -8.72 10.57
CA PRO A 49 -3.78 -7.75 9.47
C PRO A 49 -5.14 -7.06 9.38
N ASP A 50 -6.18 -7.73 9.88
CA ASP A 50 -7.55 -7.22 9.91
C ASP A 50 -8.27 -7.73 11.16
N ALA A 51 -9.06 -6.87 11.80
CA ALA A 51 -9.80 -7.22 13.01
C ALA A 51 -11.01 -8.13 12.76
N GLN A 52 -11.45 -8.24 11.50
CA GLN A 52 -12.64 -9.00 11.13
C GLN A 52 -12.28 -10.46 10.83
N VAL A 53 -12.95 -11.39 11.49
CA VAL A 53 -12.80 -12.83 11.30
C VAL A 53 -14.16 -13.49 11.16
N ILE A 54 -14.24 -14.55 10.34
CA ILE A 54 -15.45 -15.39 10.23
C ILE A 54 -15.53 -16.28 11.46
N THR A 55 -16.63 -16.21 12.20
CA THR A 55 -16.88 -17.03 13.38
C THR A 55 -18.08 -17.95 13.19
N PHE A 56 -18.06 -19.09 13.89
CA PHE A 56 -19.17 -20.04 13.94
C PHE A 56 -19.13 -20.81 15.27
N THR A 57 -20.26 -21.35 15.67
CA THR A 57 -20.35 -22.26 16.82
C THR A 57 -20.09 -23.69 16.36
N ASP A 58 -19.09 -24.34 16.94
CA ASP A 58 -18.74 -25.74 16.64
C ASP A 58 -19.70 -26.72 17.37
N LEU A 59 -19.62 -27.99 17.02
CA LEU A 59 -20.49 -29.04 17.57
C LEU A 59 -20.32 -29.24 19.09
N ASP A 60 -19.18 -28.82 19.65
CA ASP A 60 -18.91 -28.80 21.09
C ASP A 60 -19.46 -27.56 21.81
N GLY A 61 -20.15 -26.68 21.10
CA GLY A 61 -20.72 -25.42 21.61
C GLY A 61 -19.70 -24.28 21.75
N LYS A 62 -18.43 -24.48 21.37
CA LYS A 62 -17.41 -23.44 21.41
C LYS A 62 -17.47 -22.52 20.19
N LEU A 63 -17.19 -21.24 20.42
CA LEU A 63 -17.03 -20.27 19.34
C LEU A 63 -15.67 -20.47 18.70
N ARG A 64 -15.68 -20.81 17.41
CA ARG A 64 -14.51 -21.00 16.56
C ARG A 64 -14.43 -19.89 15.52
N ALA A 65 -13.24 -19.70 14.97
CA ALA A 65 -13.03 -18.80 13.84
C ALA A 65 -12.27 -19.53 12.72
N ILE A 66 -12.57 -19.16 11.48
CA ILE A 66 -11.74 -19.54 10.34
C ILE A 66 -10.46 -18.73 10.43
N LYS A 67 -9.30 -19.37 10.29
CA LYS A 67 -7.99 -18.74 10.47
C LYS A 67 -7.77 -17.56 9.50
N PRO A 68 -7.51 -16.36 10.01
CA PRO A 68 -7.10 -15.19 9.22
C PRO A 68 -5.58 -15.13 9.03
N ASP A 69 -4.83 -15.91 9.82
CA ASP A 69 -3.37 -15.87 9.88
C ASP A 69 -2.80 -17.26 10.27
N VAL A 70 -1.63 -17.61 9.75
CA VAL A 70 -0.95 -18.89 10.05
C VAL A 70 0.12 -18.70 11.13
N THR A 71 0.80 -17.55 11.14
CA THR A 71 1.92 -17.26 12.04
C THR A 71 1.50 -17.34 13.50
N LEU A 72 0.30 -16.81 13.84
CA LEU A 72 -0.25 -16.88 15.20
C LEU A 72 -0.46 -18.33 15.66
N SER A 73 -0.96 -19.22 14.79
CA SER A 73 -1.14 -20.63 15.09
C SER A 73 0.21 -21.35 15.31
N ILE A 74 1.25 -20.99 14.54
CA ILE A 74 2.60 -21.52 14.71
C ILE A 74 3.20 -21.00 16.02
N ALA A 75 3.13 -19.70 16.31
CA ALA A 75 3.68 -19.09 17.52
C ALA A 75 3.12 -19.73 18.80
N LYS A 76 1.80 -19.97 18.84
CA LYS A 76 1.11 -20.67 19.92
C LYS A 76 1.67 -22.07 20.18
N THR A 77 2.05 -22.80 19.14
CA THR A 77 2.46 -24.21 19.23
C THR A 77 3.97 -24.43 19.21
N ALA A 78 4.75 -23.47 18.76
CA ALA A 78 6.19 -23.58 18.58
C ALA A 78 6.94 -23.90 19.87
N GLN A 79 6.71 -23.14 20.94
CA GLN A 79 7.31 -23.30 22.28
C GLN A 79 8.80 -23.73 22.21
N PRO A 80 9.70 -22.88 21.66
CA PRO A 80 11.12 -23.23 21.56
C PRO A 80 11.76 -23.27 22.95
N ALA A 81 12.67 -24.20 23.19
CA ALA A 81 13.51 -24.23 24.39
C ALA A 81 14.53 -23.07 24.35
N ALA A 82 15.11 -22.74 25.51
CA ALA A 82 16.14 -21.71 25.59
C ALA A 82 17.34 -22.08 24.68
N GLY A 83 17.71 -21.17 23.77
CA GLY A 83 18.77 -21.37 22.78
C GLY A 83 18.36 -22.19 21.55
N GLU A 84 17.13 -22.68 21.50
CA GLU A 84 16.62 -23.41 20.31
C GLU A 84 16.00 -22.44 19.30
N CYS A 85 16.28 -22.66 18.01
CA CYS A 85 15.56 -22.02 16.90
C CYS A 85 14.74 -23.08 16.15
N LYS A 86 13.42 -22.99 16.21
CA LYS A 86 12.49 -23.86 15.48
C LYS A 86 12.17 -23.25 14.12
N ARG A 87 12.27 -24.06 13.07
CA ARG A 87 12.10 -23.66 11.67
C ARG A 87 10.94 -24.40 11.06
N PHE A 88 9.90 -23.66 10.64
CA PHE A 88 8.71 -24.21 10.01
C PHE A 88 8.45 -23.56 8.65
N TYR A 89 7.94 -24.33 7.69
CA TYR A 89 7.30 -23.79 6.51
C TYR A 89 5.87 -24.30 6.40
N TYR A 90 5.01 -23.54 5.75
CA TYR A 90 3.62 -23.88 5.54
C TYR A 90 3.17 -23.57 4.12
N ASN A 91 2.09 -24.22 3.69
CA ASN A 91 1.35 -23.95 2.46
C ASN A 91 -0.13 -24.06 2.84
N GLU A 92 -0.79 -22.93 3.06
CA GLU A 92 -2.07 -22.86 3.73
C GLU A 92 -2.95 -21.74 3.13
N GLU A 93 -4.24 -21.92 3.30
CA GLU A 93 -5.25 -20.91 2.99
C GLU A 93 -5.67 -20.15 4.25
N VAL A 94 -5.83 -18.84 4.13
CA VAL A 94 -6.37 -17.96 5.17
C VAL A 94 -7.57 -17.18 4.63
N CYS A 95 -8.51 -16.80 5.52
CA CYS A 95 -9.67 -16.00 5.15
C CYS A 95 -9.52 -14.59 5.69
N ARG A 96 -9.56 -13.59 4.79
CA ARG A 96 -9.49 -12.17 5.16
C ARG A 96 -10.57 -11.36 4.43
N PRO A 97 -11.07 -10.27 5.02
CA PRO A 97 -11.97 -9.37 4.32
C PRO A 97 -11.26 -8.69 3.16
N SER A 98 -11.96 -8.56 2.04
CA SER A 98 -11.53 -7.77 0.89
C SER A 98 -12.11 -6.37 0.98
N ARG A 99 -11.27 -5.35 0.85
CA ARG A 99 -11.71 -3.94 0.82
C ARG A 99 -12.50 -3.62 -0.44
N GLU A 100 -12.18 -4.28 -1.56
CA GLU A 100 -12.83 -4.03 -2.85
C GLU A 100 -14.23 -4.63 -2.92
N SER A 101 -14.37 -5.91 -2.57
CA SER A 101 -15.63 -6.64 -2.68
C SER A 101 -16.52 -6.53 -1.43
N HIS A 102 -15.99 -6.02 -0.32
CA HIS A 102 -16.65 -6.03 1.00
C HIS A 102 -17.12 -7.42 1.43
N THR A 103 -16.41 -8.46 0.99
CA THR A 103 -16.66 -9.87 1.31
C THR A 103 -15.38 -10.52 1.80
N PHE A 104 -15.50 -11.66 2.46
CA PHE A 104 -14.34 -12.47 2.78
C PHE A 104 -13.81 -13.18 1.56
N GLN A 105 -12.50 -13.19 1.41
CA GLN A 105 -11.78 -13.93 0.37
C GLN A 105 -10.82 -14.92 0.99
N THR A 106 -10.59 -16.02 0.29
CA THR A 106 -9.54 -16.98 0.61
C THR A 106 -8.24 -16.53 -0.05
N ILE A 107 -7.16 -16.51 0.71
CA ILE A 107 -5.82 -16.17 0.25
C ILE A 107 -4.93 -17.38 0.44
N HIS A 108 -4.37 -17.91 -0.65
CA HIS A 108 -3.43 -19.01 -0.62
C HIS A 108 -2.01 -18.49 -0.48
N GLN A 109 -1.33 -18.90 0.59
CA GLN A 109 0.00 -18.41 0.91
C GLN A 109 0.95 -19.56 1.30
N MET A 110 2.20 -19.42 0.88
CA MET A 110 3.29 -20.29 1.32
C MET A 110 4.34 -19.47 2.02
N GLY A 111 4.69 -19.84 3.25
CA GLY A 111 5.63 -19.09 4.06
C GLY A 111 6.53 -19.95 4.90
N LEU A 112 7.47 -19.29 5.56
CA LEU A 112 8.35 -19.91 6.55
C LEU A 112 8.50 -19.02 7.78
N GLU A 113 8.76 -19.67 8.92
CA GLU A 113 8.91 -19.03 10.23
C GLU A 113 10.10 -19.62 10.96
N SER A 114 10.98 -18.76 11.49
CA SER A 114 12.04 -19.07 12.44
C SER A 114 11.71 -18.47 13.79
N MET A 115 11.57 -19.30 14.82
CA MET A 115 11.08 -18.91 16.14
C MET A 115 11.97 -19.43 17.26
N GLY A 116 12.34 -18.58 18.22
CA GLY A 116 13.19 -18.89 19.36
C GLY A 116 14.46 -18.09 19.40
N ALA A 117 15.62 -18.73 19.32
CA ALA A 117 16.93 -18.08 19.25
C ALA A 117 17.19 -17.57 17.82
N VAL A 118 16.60 -16.42 17.47
CA VAL A 118 16.81 -15.75 16.19
C VAL A 118 17.88 -14.68 16.37
N ASP A 119 19.10 -15.00 15.95
CA ASP A 119 20.26 -14.11 15.92
C ASP A 119 20.43 -13.44 14.54
N ALA A 120 21.52 -12.70 14.36
CA ALA A 120 21.82 -11.99 13.11
C ALA A 120 22.06 -12.97 11.93
N ASP A 121 22.63 -14.13 12.19
CA ASP A 121 22.89 -15.14 11.15
C ASP A 121 21.60 -15.79 10.68
N GLU A 122 20.68 -16.13 11.62
CA GLU A 122 19.35 -16.64 11.27
C GLU A 122 18.53 -15.58 10.52
N GLN A 123 18.58 -14.32 10.94
CA GLN A 123 17.94 -13.22 10.23
C GLN A 123 18.46 -13.11 8.78
N ALA A 124 19.76 -13.18 8.59
CA ALA A 124 20.37 -13.14 7.25
C ALA A 124 19.99 -14.38 6.42
N ALA A 125 19.88 -15.56 7.05
CA ALA A 125 19.45 -16.79 6.38
C ALA A 125 18.00 -16.67 5.88
N VAL A 126 17.08 -16.13 6.68
CA VAL A 126 15.68 -15.89 6.27
C VAL A 126 15.59 -14.89 5.12
N VAL A 127 16.31 -13.77 5.15
CA VAL A 127 16.34 -12.80 4.04
C VAL A 127 16.94 -13.42 2.78
N ARG A 128 17.97 -14.25 2.91
CA ARG A 128 18.55 -15.00 1.78
C ARG A 128 17.52 -15.96 1.17
N LEU A 129 16.74 -16.64 2.00
CA LEU A 129 15.65 -17.51 1.53
C LEU A 129 14.54 -16.70 0.84
N ALA A 130 14.22 -15.49 1.30
CA ALA A 130 13.29 -14.61 0.61
C ALA A 130 13.79 -14.24 -0.80
N LEU A 131 15.07 -13.86 -0.94
CA LEU A 131 15.71 -13.63 -2.24
C LEU A 131 15.68 -14.86 -3.15
N GLN A 132 16.04 -16.03 -2.62
CA GLN A 132 16.02 -17.29 -3.36
C GLN A 132 14.61 -17.69 -3.77
N SER A 133 13.63 -17.42 -2.92
CA SER A 133 12.22 -17.69 -3.22
C SER A 133 11.72 -16.82 -4.38
N LEU A 134 12.05 -15.54 -4.39
CA LEU A 134 11.74 -14.64 -5.51
C LEU A 134 12.49 -15.06 -6.79
N ALA A 135 13.77 -15.41 -6.68
CA ALA A 135 14.56 -15.89 -7.82
C ALA A 135 14.02 -17.20 -8.42
N ALA A 136 13.44 -18.10 -7.60
CA ALA A 136 12.83 -19.34 -8.06
C ALA A 136 11.61 -19.14 -8.96
N LEU A 137 11.03 -17.93 -8.98
CA LEU A 137 9.93 -17.59 -9.88
C LEU A 137 10.38 -17.37 -11.34
N ASN A 138 11.67 -17.19 -11.59
CA ASN A 138 12.27 -16.98 -12.92
C ASN A 138 11.72 -15.76 -13.69
N VAL A 139 11.31 -14.72 -12.98
CA VAL A 139 10.89 -13.43 -13.53
C VAL A 139 11.66 -12.32 -12.81
N PRO A 140 11.78 -11.10 -13.37
CA PRO A 140 12.43 -10.00 -12.68
C PRO A 140 11.72 -9.69 -11.37
N THR A 141 12.50 -9.57 -10.29
CA THR A 141 11.99 -9.33 -8.93
C THR A 141 12.77 -8.23 -8.23
N VAL A 142 12.13 -7.60 -7.25
CA VAL A 142 12.76 -6.62 -6.35
C VAL A 142 12.42 -7.01 -4.93
N LEU A 143 13.42 -7.12 -4.06
CA LEU A 143 13.24 -7.19 -2.61
C LEU A 143 13.59 -5.83 -2.01
N GLU A 144 12.63 -5.21 -1.33
CA GLU A 144 12.84 -4.03 -0.51
C GLU A 144 12.89 -4.41 0.94
N ILE A 145 13.78 -3.77 1.68
CA ILE A 145 13.87 -3.91 3.14
C ILE A 145 13.70 -2.56 3.81
N SER A 146 13.27 -2.59 5.06
CA SER A 146 13.24 -1.45 5.98
C SER A 146 13.53 -1.91 7.39
N HIS A 147 13.57 -0.97 8.33
CA HIS A 147 13.73 -1.28 9.74
C HIS A 147 12.81 -0.41 10.58
N MET A 148 11.86 -1.03 11.29
CA MET A 148 10.85 -0.31 12.07
C MET A 148 11.46 0.58 13.15
N GLY A 149 12.57 0.15 13.75
CA GLY A 149 13.32 0.95 14.72
C GLY A 149 13.84 2.29 14.17
N TYR A 150 14.13 2.39 12.87
CA TYR A 150 14.52 3.66 12.27
C TYR A 150 13.35 4.65 12.22
N LEU A 151 12.19 4.19 11.81
CA LEU A 151 10.98 5.00 11.72
C LEU A 151 10.44 5.37 13.11
N THR A 152 10.29 4.41 14.01
CA THR A 152 9.83 4.67 15.39
C THR A 152 10.79 5.60 16.13
N GLY A 153 12.10 5.37 16.00
CA GLY A 153 13.12 6.24 16.58
C GLY A 153 13.03 7.70 16.09
N LEU A 154 12.71 7.91 14.80
CA LEU A 154 12.47 9.26 14.29
C LEU A 154 11.22 9.89 14.89
N LEU A 155 10.09 9.18 14.90
CA LEU A 155 8.83 9.69 15.45
C LEU A 155 8.96 10.07 16.94
N ASP A 156 9.72 9.27 17.70
CA ASP A 156 9.98 9.53 19.13
C ASP A 156 10.94 10.71 19.32
N ALA A 157 12.01 10.79 18.53
CA ALA A 157 12.98 11.90 18.60
C ALA A 157 12.36 13.25 18.22
N LEU A 158 11.35 13.25 17.36
CA LEU A 158 10.58 14.43 16.96
C LEU A 158 9.40 14.72 17.92
N HIS A 159 9.20 13.92 18.95
CA HIS A 159 8.08 14.02 19.90
C HIS A 159 6.71 14.08 19.22
N VAL A 160 6.52 13.26 18.16
CA VAL A 160 5.26 13.22 17.42
C VAL A 160 4.10 12.81 18.34
N PRO A 161 3.03 13.63 18.47
CA PRO A 161 1.88 13.30 19.29
C PRO A 161 1.24 11.97 18.89
N ALA A 162 0.81 11.17 19.88
CA ALA A 162 0.27 9.83 19.63
C ALA A 162 -0.94 9.84 18.69
N GLU A 163 -1.83 10.83 18.85
CA GLU A 163 -3.02 11.04 18.01
C GLU A 163 -2.70 11.40 16.55
N ALA A 164 -1.52 11.97 16.28
CA ALA A 164 -1.08 12.34 14.93
C ALA A 164 -0.37 11.19 14.21
N ARG A 165 0.20 10.21 14.95
CA ARG A 165 1.06 9.16 14.39
C ARG A 165 0.37 8.36 13.28
N ALA A 166 -0.85 7.88 13.51
CA ALA A 166 -1.57 7.08 12.53
C ALA A 166 -1.71 7.82 11.19
N LYS A 167 -2.15 9.08 11.24
CA LYS A 167 -2.34 9.92 10.04
C LYS A 167 -1.01 10.20 9.31
N LEU A 168 0.07 10.46 10.04
CA LEU A 168 1.40 10.69 9.44
C LEU A 168 1.94 9.43 8.79
N LEU A 169 1.71 8.25 9.40
CA LEU A 169 2.09 6.96 8.83
C LEU A 169 1.31 6.65 7.55
N ASP A 170 0.03 7.01 7.46
CA ASP A 170 -0.75 6.83 6.24
C ASP A 170 -0.17 7.66 5.08
N PHE A 171 0.24 8.91 5.34
CA PHE A 171 0.89 9.72 4.32
C PHE A 171 2.29 9.21 3.93
N LEU A 172 3.04 8.63 4.88
CA LEU A 172 4.31 7.95 4.57
C LEU A 172 4.09 6.73 3.67
N ARG A 173 3.10 5.87 3.98
CA ARG A 173 2.72 4.70 3.16
C ARG A 173 2.34 5.10 1.74
N ALA A 174 1.59 6.19 1.60
CA ALA A 174 1.19 6.74 0.30
C ALA A 174 2.31 7.52 -0.41
N LYS A 175 3.48 7.72 0.21
CA LYS A 175 4.58 8.60 -0.25
C LYS A 175 4.13 10.03 -0.55
N ASN A 176 3.15 10.53 0.20
CA ASN A 176 2.54 11.84 0.02
C ASN A 176 3.28 12.92 0.84
N ALA A 177 4.34 13.47 0.29
CA ALA A 177 5.18 14.49 0.95
C ALA A 177 4.40 15.76 1.31
N HIS A 178 3.46 16.18 0.46
CA HIS A 178 2.69 17.41 0.65
C HIS A 178 1.77 17.31 1.88
N GLU A 179 0.93 16.29 1.93
CA GLU A 179 0.01 16.06 3.04
C GLU A 179 0.75 15.70 4.34
N LEU A 180 1.85 14.94 4.23
CA LEU A 180 2.71 14.61 5.36
C LEU A 180 3.23 15.87 6.05
N ARG A 181 3.77 16.83 5.28
CA ARG A 181 4.26 18.09 5.81
C ARG A 181 3.13 18.91 6.44
N THR A 182 2.01 19.06 5.73
CA THR A 182 0.84 19.81 6.21
C THR A 182 0.30 19.22 7.52
N ALA A 183 0.18 17.90 7.61
CA ALA A 183 -0.29 17.21 8.81
C ALA A 183 0.72 17.31 9.98
N ALA A 184 2.01 17.26 9.71
CA ALA A 184 3.05 17.43 10.72
C ALA A 184 2.99 18.82 11.37
N LEU A 185 2.88 19.88 10.55
CA LEU A 185 2.71 21.25 11.05
C LEU A 185 1.39 21.44 11.82
N ALA A 186 0.29 20.87 11.32
CA ALA A 186 -1.00 20.91 12.00
C ALA A 186 -0.99 20.17 13.35
N ALA A 187 -0.13 19.15 13.50
CA ALA A 187 0.09 18.45 14.76
C ALA A 187 1.02 19.21 15.72
N GLY A 188 1.44 20.44 15.39
CA GLY A 188 2.27 21.28 16.23
C GLY A 188 3.78 21.04 16.09
N LEU A 189 4.22 20.25 15.12
CA LEU A 189 5.64 20.08 14.84
C LEU A 189 6.20 21.30 14.12
N ASP A 190 7.48 21.63 14.35
CA ASP A 190 8.15 22.72 13.65
C ASP A 190 8.57 22.34 12.21
N GLU A 191 9.02 23.31 11.43
CA GLU A 191 9.47 23.11 10.04
C GLU A 191 10.63 22.13 9.92
N SER A 192 11.53 22.07 10.91
CA SER A 192 12.66 21.13 10.93
C SER A 192 12.20 19.69 11.10
N ALA A 193 11.21 19.47 11.98
CA ALA A 193 10.60 18.17 12.20
C ALA A 193 9.78 17.72 10.98
N ALA A 194 8.98 18.63 10.40
CA ALA A 194 8.23 18.34 9.18
C ALA A 194 9.16 18.00 8.01
N ALA A 195 10.26 18.73 7.85
CA ALA A 195 11.30 18.43 6.84
C ALA A 195 11.98 17.08 7.10
N ALA A 196 12.22 16.70 8.35
CA ALA A 196 12.80 15.41 8.68
C ALA A 196 11.86 14.25 8.34
N LEU A 197 10.57 14.39 8.60
CA LEU A 197 9.56 13.38 8.22
C LEU A 197 9.45 13.24 6.71
N THR A 198 9.37 14.35 5.97
CA THR A 198 9.32 14.30 4.50
C THR A 198 10.62 13.78 3.90
N GLY A 199 11.77 14.05 4.52
CA GLY A 199 13.08 13.55 4.10
C GLY A 199 13.21 12.02 4.18
N LEU A 200 12.37 11.34 4.98
CA LEU A 200 12.29 9.87 4.94
C LEU A 200 11.90 9.33 3.56
N LEU A 201 11.06 10.07 2.84
CA LEU A 201 10.59 9.67 1.51
C LEU A 201 11.73 9.63 0.47
N ASP A 202 12.82 10.34 0.73
CA ASP A 202 14.01 10.37 -0.12
C ASP A 202 15.03 9.28 0.28
N LEU A 203 14.86 8.65 1.46
CA LEU A 203 15.75 7.59 1.96
C LEU A 203 15.34 6.22 1.40
N HIS A 204 15.41 6.09 0.09
CA HIS A 204 15.16 4.83 -0.61
C HIS A 204 16.11 4.65 -1.81
N GLY A 205 16.42 3.38 -2.15
CA GLY A 205 17.30 3.06 -3.27
C GLY A 205 18.17 1.83 -3.01
N PRO A 206 19.32 1.69 -3.72
CA PRO A 206 20.26 0.61 -3.47
C PRO A 206 20.74 0.61 -2.00
N LEU A 207 20.75 -0.55 -1.35
CA LEU A 207 20.97 -0.70 0.09
C LEU A 207 22.17 0.10 0.61
N GLY A 208 23.36 -0.07 0.04
CA GLY A 208 24.58 0.59 0.56
C GLY A 208 24.57 2.11 0.42
N ALA A 209 24.07 2.63 -0.71
CA ALA A 209 23.99 4.09 -0.92
C ALA A 209 22.97 4.72 0.04
N THR A 210 21.82 4.07 0.21
CA THR A 210 20.76 4.56 1.09
C THR A 210 21.16 4.47 2.57
N LEU A 211 21.88 3.43 2.99
CA LEU A 211 22.47 3.37 4.34
C LEU A 211 23.40 4.54 4.63
N THR A 212 24.23 4.94 3.66
CA THR A 212 25.11 6.10 3.81
C THR A 212 24.31 7.40 3.98
N ALA A 213 23.30 7.61 3.17
CA ALA A 213 22.42 8.78 3.27
C ALA A 213 21.62 8.78 4.60
N ALA A 214 21.11 7.64 5.02
CA ALA A 214 20.36 7.49 6.27
C ALA A 214 21.22 7.77 7.52
N ARG A 215 22.51 7.42 7.50
CA ARG A 215 23.44 7.75 8.59
C ARG A 215 23.63 9.25 8.75
N ALA A 216 23.70 9.98 7.64
CA ALA A 216 23.80 11.45 7.68
C ALA A 216 22.53 12.11 8.22
N ALA A 217 21.35 11.48 8.04
CA ALA A 217 20.07 11.96 8.52
C ALA A 217 19.69 11.45 9.93
N CYS A 218 20.51 10.59 10.55
CA CYS A 218 20.25 9.96 11.84
C CYS A 218 20.20 11.00 12.98
N ARG A 219 19.17 10.92 13.84
CA ARG A 219 18.90 11.87 14.92
C ARG A 219 18.96 11.27 16.32
N CYS A 220 18.89 9.95 16.46
CA CYS A 220 18.85 9.29 17.76
C CYS A 220 19.55 7.93 17.76
N GLU A 221 19.79 7.39 18.95
CA GLU A 221 20.47 6.10 19.15
C GLU A 221 19.68 4.93 18.57
N THR A 222 18.35 4.94 18.69
CA THR A 222 17.47 3.89 18.12
C THR A 222 17.64 3.80 16.60
N GLN A 223 17.73 4.94 15.92
CA GLN A 223 18.00 4.95 14.48
C GLN A 223 19.40 4.42 14.16
N ARG A 224 20.41 4.76 14.99
CA ARG A 224 21.78 4.27 14.79
C ARG A 224 21.85 2.76 14.91
N ALA A 225 21.24 2.19 15.96
CA ALA A 225 21.17 0.75 16.17
C ALA A 225 20.48 0.04 14.97
N ALA A 226 19.38 0.58 14.47
CA ALA A 226 18.69 0.05 13.29
C ALA A 226 19.60 0.05 12.04
N LEU A 227 20.39 1.11 11.83
CA LEU A 227 21.33 1.18 10.71
C LEU A 227 22.53 0.22 10.88
N GLU A 228 22.94 -0.07 12.11
CA GLU A 228 23.98 -1.06 12.40
C GLU A 228 23.48 -2.48 12.11
N GLU A 229 22.25 -2.82 12.47
CA GLU A 229 21.62 -4.10 12.11
C GLU A 229 21.51 -4.27 10.59
N LEU A 230 21.05 -3.24 9.88
CA LEU A 230 20.98 -3.26 8.41
C LEU A 230 22.36 -3.39 7.76
N GLN A 231 23.40 -2.78 8.33
CA GLN A 231 24.77 -2.92 7.83
C GLN A 231 25.31 -4.33 8.08
N ALA A 232 25.04 -4.90 9.26
CA ALA A 232 25.41 -6.28 9.57
C ALA A 232 24.72 -7.27 8.62
N LEU A 233 23.44 -7.05 8.34
CA LEU A 233 22.69 -7.81 7.36
C LEU A 233 23.30 -7.71 5.95
N GLN A 234 23.64 -6.51 5.50
CA GLN A 234 24.30 -6.30 4.20
C GLN A 234 25.61 -7.10 4.11
N ASN A 235 26.42 -7.05 5.16
CA ASN A 235 27.70 -7.75 5.23
C ASN A 235 27.50 -9.30 5.20
N ALA A 236 26.52 -9.82 5.95
CA ALA A 236 26.20 -11.25 6.01
C ALA A 236 25.61 -11.79 4.68
N LEU A 237 24.88 -10.97 3.93
CA LEU A 237 24.35 -11.33 2.63
C LEU A 237 25.40 -11.28 1.50
N GLY A 238 26.41 -10.41 1.60
CA GLY A 238 27.45 -10.25 0.60
C GLY A 238 26.90 -10.02 -0.81
N GLU A 239 27.36 -10.83 -1.77
CA GLU A 239 26.94 -10.75 -3.17
C GLU A 239 25.42 -10.95 -3.36
N ALA A 240 24.80 -11.82 -2.58
CA ALA A 240 23.36 -12.09 -2.65
C ALA A 240 22.53 -10.84 -2.32
N GLY A 241 23.06 -9.93 -1.52
CA GLY A 241 22.40 -8.68 -1.12
C GLY A 241 22.49 -7.54 -2.14
N ARG A 242 23.23 -7.69 -3.25
CA ARG A 242 23.44 -6.59 -4.23
C ARG A 242 22.18 -6.04 -4.88
N GLY A 243 21.16 -6.87 -5.03
CA GLY A 243 19.88 -6.50 -5.63
C GLY A 243 18.85 -5.93 -4.64
N ILE A 244 19.17 -5.91 -3.35
CA ILE A 244 18.26 -5.41 -2.31
C ILE A 244 18.19 -3.88 -2.36
N ARG A 245 16.98 -3.37 -2.19
CA ARG A 245 16.70 -1.94 -2.02
C ARG A 245 16.33 -1.66 -0.57
N LEU A 246 16.78 -0.54 -0.03
CA LEU A 246 16.35 -0.02 1.26
C LEU A 246 15.29 1.06 1.03
N ASP A 247 14.19 1.03 1.79
CA ASP A 247 13.17 2.09 1.80
C ASP A 247 12.74 2.37 3.24
N LEU A 248 13.31 3.40 3.85
CA LEU A 248 13.06 3.74 5.25
C LEU A 248 11.71 4.44 5.49
N SER A 249 10.94 4.71 4.44
CA SER A 249 9.57 5.21 4.54
C SER A 249 8.50 4.11 4.57
N MET A 250 8.89 2.83 4.50
CA MET A 250 7.96 1.73 4.69
C MET A 250 7.37 1.78 6.09
N ALA A 251 6.07 2.01 6.18
CA ALA A 251 5.35 2.12 7.44
C ALA A 251 4.24 1.05 7.58
N ASP A 252 4.24 0.06 6.67
CA ASP A 252 3.26 -1.01 6.66
C ASP A 252 3.45 -1.91 7.90
N GLU A 253 2.33 -2.23 8.56
CA GLU A 253 2.27 -3.23 9.64
C GLU A 253 3.21 -2.95 10.84
N MET A 254 3.43 -1.66 11.19
CA MET A 254 4.28 -1.26 12.34
C MET A 254 3.88 -1.90 13.68
N GLU A 255 2.61 -2.26 13.86
CA GLU A 255 2.14 -2.89 15.10
C GLU A 255 2.53 -4.37 15.15
N TYR A 256 2.72 -5.00 14.01
CA TYR A 256 3.10 -6.40 13.88
C TYR A 256 4.62 -6.59 13.94
N TYR A 257 5.37 -5.82 13.15
CA TYR A 257 6.83 -5.92 13.05
C TYR A 257 7.55 -4.93 13.97
N ASN A 258 8.63 -5.38 14.61
CA ASN A 258 9.40 -4.58 15.57
C ASN A 258 10.89 -4.37 15.20
N GLY A 259 11.33 -4.91 14.08
CA GLY A 259 12.72 -4.81 13.60
C GLY A 259 12.78 -4.71 12.09
N LEU A 260 13.59 -5.60 11.48
CA LEU A 260 13.67 -5.75 10.03
C LEU A 260 12.31 -6.10 9.44
N VAL A 261 11.95 -5.44 8.34
CA VAL A 261 10.78 -5.77 7.50
C VAL A 261 11.17 -5.75 6.04
N PHE A 262 10.55 -6.61 5.24
CA PHE A 262 10.87 -6.73 3.83
C PHE A 262 9.66 -7.11 2.99
N THR A 263 9.66 -6.61 1.76
CA THR A 263 8.56 -6.80 0.80
C THR A 263 9.14 -7.14 -0.56
N GLY A 264 8.61 -8.17 -1.19
CA GLY A 264 9.03 -8.65 -2.50
C GLY A 264 8.01 -8.34 -3.59
N TYR A 265 8.48 -7.84 -4.72
CA TYR A 265 7.70 -7.51 -5.90
C TYR A 265 8.16 -8.35 -7.09
N VAL A 266 7.22 -8.66 -7.97
CA VAL A 266 7.42 -9.43 -9.20
C VAL A 266 6.97 -8.60 -10.39
N ALA A 267 7.78 -8.54 -11.45
CA ALA A 267 7.41 -7.81 -12.64
C ALA A 267 6.14 -8.39 -13.28
N GLY A 268 5.20 -7.52 -13.63
CA GLY A 268 3.89 -7.92 -14.18
C GLY A 268 2.80 -8.15 -13.12
N ILE A 269 3.13 -8.08 -11.81
CA ILE A 269 2.16 -8.15 -10.72
C ILE A 269 2.06 -6.77 -10.05
N PRO A 270 0.87 -6.18 -9.91
CA PRO A 270 0.69 -4.80 -9.46
C PRO A 270 0.91 -4.57 -7.97
N CYS A 271 0.97 -5.65 -7.18
CA CYS A 271 1.06 -5.62 -5.72
C CYS A 271 2.26 -6.41 -5.21
N ALA A 272 2.48 -6.38 -3.90
CA ALA A 272 3.50 -7.17 -3.23
C ALA A 272 3.15 -8.66 -3.27
N VAL A 273 4.12 -9.50 -3.67
CA VAL A 273 3.98 -10.96 -3.74
C VAL A 273 4.56 -11.64 -2.51
N LEU A 274 5.53 -11.01 -1.86
CA LEU A 274 6.16 -11.52 -0.65
C LEU A 274 6.14 -10.42 0.42
N LYS A 275 5.76 -10.78 1.64
CA LYS A 275 5.87 -9.91 2.83
C LYS A 275 6.45 -10.68 3.99
N GLY A 276 7.33 -10.04 4.76
CA GLY A 276 7.95 -10.64 5.93
C GLY A 276 8.67 -9.64 6.81
N GLY A 277 9.14 -10.12 7.96
CA GLY A 277 9.87 -9.30 8.90
C GLY A 277 10.03 -9.96 10.25
N ARG A 278 10.61 -9.21 11.20
CA ARG A 278 10.83 -9.60 12.58
C ARG A 278 9.65 -9.21 13.45
N TYR A 279 9.10 -10.15 14.21
CA TYR A 279 7.90 -9.98 15.03
C TYR A 279 8.05 -10.55 16.46
N ASP A 280 9.11 -10.15 17.14
CA ASP A 280 9.47 -10.62 18.48
C ASP A 280 8.36 -10.37 19.50
N TYR A 281 7.65 -9.22 19.40
CA TYR A 281 6.58 -8.87 20.35
C TYR A 281 5.43 -9.88 20.35
N LEU A 282 5.09 -10.45 19.20
CA LEU A 282 4.12 -11.53 19.13
C LEU A 282 4.67 -12.80 19.79
N MET A 283 5.89 -13.19 19.43
CA MET A 283 6.49 -14.43 19.94
C MET A 283 6.69 -14.42 21.45
N GLN A 284 7.10 -13.29 22.02
CA GLN A 284 7.31 -13.11 23.47
C GLN A 284 6.02 -13.23 24.30
N ARG A 285 4.83 -13.09 23.67
CA ARG A 285 3.56 -13.36 24.34
C ARG A 285 3.35 -14.84 24.63
N PHE A 286 3.91 -15.72 23.79
CA PHE A 286 3.81 -17.17 23.95
C PHE A 286 5.03 -17.75 24.67
N THR A 287 6.22 -17.25 24.37
CA THR A 287 7.49 -17.73 24.93
C THR A 287 8.38 -16.55 25.29
N PRO A 288 8.43 -16.15 26.58
CA PRO A 288 9.27 -15.04 27.04
C PRO A 288 10.74 -15.20 26.62
N GLY A 289 11.32 -14.13 26.07
CA GLY A 289 12.70 -14.08 25.59
C GLY A 289 12.95 -14.74 24.24
N ALA A 290 11.94 -15.33 23.61
CA ALA A 290 12.04 -15.81 22.24
C ALA A 290 11.80 -14.69 21.22
N ASN A 291 12.51 -14.77 20.10
CA ASN A 291 12.37 -13.87 18.95
C ASN A 291 11.73 -14.63 17.77
N ALA A 292 11.31 -13.91 16.75
CA ALA A 292 10.76 -14.53 15.55
C ALA A 292 10.95 -13.68 14.30
N ILE A 293 11.21 -14.38 13.17
CA ILE A 293 11.28 -13.80 11.84
C ILE A 293 10.71 -14.78 10.82
N GLY A 294 9.97 -14.27 9.84
CA GLY A 294 9.43 -15.10 8.78
C GLY A 294 8.90 -14.29 7.62
N PHE A 295 8.37 -14.96 6.62
CA PHE A 295 7.68 -14.33 5.50
C PHE A 295 6.66 -15.27 4.86
N ALA A 296 5.72 -14.68 4.11
CA ALA A 296 4.77 -15.37 3.27
C ALA A 296 4.86 -14.90 1.81
N ILE A 297 4.69 -15.82 0.88
CA ILE A 297 4.45 -15.57 -0.54
C ILE A 297 2.98 -15.82 -0.83
N TYR A 298 2.32 -14.85 -1.48
CA TYR A 298 0.92 -14.92 -1.88
C TYR A 298 0.83 -15.62 -3.24
N LEU A 299 0.41 -16.89 -3.21
CA LEU A 299 0.41 -17.75 -4.41
C LEU A 299 -0.65 -17.32 -5.42
N ASP A 300 -1.79 -16.81 -4.96
CA ASP A 300 -2.87 -16.34 -5.82
C ASP A 300 -2.42 -15.18 -6.73
N GLU A 301 -1.52 -14.32 -6.23
CA GLU A 301 -0.98 -13.22 -7.03
C GLU A 301 -0.12 -13.72 -8.19
N LEU A 302 0.50 -14.89 -8.06
CA LEU A 302 1.32 -15.49 -9.12
C LEU A 302 0.48 -15.97 -10.30
N GLU A 303 -0.81 -16.25 -10.11
CA GLU A 303 -1.72 -16.61 -11.20
C GLU A 303 -1.97 -15.46 -12.19
N ARG A 304 -1.62 -14.24 -11.81
CA ARG A 304 -1.64 -13.06 -12.70
C ARG A 304 -0.52 -13.08 -13.73
N LEU A 305 0.50 -13.91 -13.53
CA LEU A 305 1.57 -14.10 -14.52
C LEU A 305 1.01 -14.89 -15.70
N ALA A 306 1.18 -14.35 -16.91
CA ALA A 306 0.81 -15.09 -18.13
C ALA A 306 1.58 -16.42 -18.17
N ALA A 307 0.87 -17.54 -18.36
CA ALA A 307 1.49 -18.83 -18.52
C ALA A 307 2.20 -18.94 -19.88
N PRO A 308 3.33 -19.73 -19.96
CA PRO A 308 4.17 -20.25 -18.89
C PRO A 308 5.25 -19.25 -18.50
N LEU A 309 5.81 -19.40 -17.28
CA LEU A 309 7.00 -18.62 -16.87
C LEU A 309 8.10 -18.83 -17.91
N PRO A 310 8.56 -17.81 -18.67
CA PRO A 310 9.54 -17.99 -19.71
C PRO A 310 10.85 -18.54 -19.13
N PRO A 311 11.62 -19.31 -19.94
CA PRO A 311 13.01 -19.57 -19.61
C PRO A 311 13.72 -18.23 -19.48
N VAL A 312 14.65 -18.11 -18.53
CA VAL A 312 15.44 -16.89 -18.32
C VAL A 312 16.17 -16.54 -19.63
N GLN A 313 15.56 -15.68 -20.43
CA GLN A 313 16.26 -15.00 -21.50
C GLN A 313 16.82 -13.72 -20.90
N GLN A 314 18.13 -13.49 -21.10
CA GLN A 314 18.75 -12.20 -20.83
C GLN A 314 17.93 -11.13 -21.56
N GLN A 315 17.15 -10.37 -20.81
CA GLN A 315 16.39 -9.26 -21.37
C GLN A 315 17.37 -8.24 -21.92
N SER A 316 17.36 -8.07 -23.24
CA SER A 316 17.88 -6.87 -23.90
C SER A 316 17.25 -5.65 -23.19
N ARG A 317 18.03 -4.57 -23.01
CA ARG A 317 17.53 -3.28 -22.50
C ARG A 317 16.59 -2.64 -23.53
N GLU A 318 15.44 -3.25 -23.78
CA GLU A 318 14.37 -2.60 -24.50
C GLU A 318 13.79 -1.49 -23.64
N LYS A 319 13.58 -0.32 -24.25
CA LYS A 319 12.95 0.81 -23.55
C LYS A 319 11.60 0.33 -22.97
N SER A 320 11.46 0.44 -21.65
CA SER A 320 10.23 0.07 -20.97
C SER A 320 9.12 1.07 -21.30
N TRP A 321 8.00 0.59 -21.82
CA TRP A 321 6.81 1.42 -22.05
C TRP A 321 6.26 1.98 -20.74
N LEU A 322 5.87 3.25 -20.75
CA LEU A 322 5.18 3.91 -19.64
C LEU A 322 3.69 4.01 -19.99
N ASN A 323 2.86 3.30 -19.24
CA ASN A 323 1.41 3.27 -19.39
C ASN A 323 0.79 4.34 -18.48
N ILE A 324 0.00 5.24 -19.04
CA ILE A 324 -0.54 6.41 -18.37
C ILE A 324 -2.07 6.41 -18.45
N ALA A 325 -2.75 6.36 -17.29
CA ALA A 325 -4.20 6.59 -17.23
C ALA A 325 -4.48 8.10 -17.25
N LEU A 326 -5.07 8.58 -18.34
CA LEU A 326 -5.40 9.99 -18.53
C LEU A 326 -6.92 10.20 -18.44
N PRO A 327 -7.41 11.06 -17.52
CA PRO A 327 -8.85 11.33 -17.42
C PRO A 327 -9.34 12.09 -18.66
N LYS A 328 -10.54 11.77 -19.15
CA LYS A 328 -11.20 12.55 -20.20
C LYS A 328 -11.71 13.89 -19.65
N GLY A 329 -11.71 14.95 -20.48
CA GLY A 329 -12.24 16.27 -20.15
C GLY A 329 -11.19 17.27 -19.67
N ARG A 330 -11.64 18.41 -19.13
CA ARG A 330 -10.78 19.57 -18.80
C ARG A 330 -9.54 19.27 -17.98
N LEU A 331 -9.63 18.35 -17.02
CA LEU A 331 -8.46 17.92 -16.23
C LEU A 331 -7.47 17.16 -17.09
N GLY A 332 -7.97 16.26 -17.96
CA GLY A 332 -7.11 15.49 -18.87
C GLY A 332 -6.34 16.37 -19.83
N ASP A 333 -6.97 17.43 -20.36
CA ASP A 333 -6.30 18.39 -21.26
C ASP A 333 -5.13 19.10 -20.56
N LYS A 334 -5.31 19.50 -19.31
CA LYS A 334 -4.24 20.12 -18.51
C LYS A 334 -3.15 19.10 -18.17
N ALA A 335 -3.55 17.91 -17.78
CA ALA A 335 -2.65 16.81 -17.43
C ALA A 335 -1.80 16.38 -18.64
N TYR A 336 -2.41 16.23 -19.81
CA TYR A 336 -1.70 15.90 -21.03
C TYR A 336 -0.66 16.97 -21.40
N LYS A 337 -1.02 18.26 -21.34
CA LYS A 337 -0.08 19.37 -21.62
C LYS A 337 1.14 19.32 -20.70
N LEU A 338 0.93 19.02 -19.41
CA LEU A 338 2.02 18.88 -18.45
C LEU A 338 2.93 17.71 -18.80
N LEU A 339 2.36 16.53 -19.14
CA LEU A 339 3.12 15.33 -19.52
C LEU A 339 3.84 15.50 -20.86
N ALA A 340 3.19 16.11 -21.84
CA ALA A 340 3.79 16.41 -23.15
C ALA A 340 4.97 17.40 -23.00
N GLY A 341 4.82 18.43 -22.15
CA GLY A 341 5.91 19.36 -21.81
C GLY A 341 7.09 18.70 -21.12
N ALA A 342 6.87 17.59 -20.43
CA ALA A 342 7.92 16.75 -19.82
C ALA A 342 8.58 15.76 -20.83
N GLY A 343 8.15 15.75 -22.11
CA GLY A 343 8.70 14.89 -23.16
C GLY A 343 7.90 13.61 -23.45
N TYR A 344 6.69 13.49 -22.90
CA TYR A 344 5.82 12.32 -23.07
C TYR A 344 4.60 12.67 -23.93
N SER A 345 4.82 13.27 -25.12
CA SER A 345 3.74 13.60 -26.05
C SER A 345 3.22 12.36 -26.79
N ALA A 346 1.94 12.33 -27.12
CA ALA A 346 1.38 11.35 -28.06
C ALA A 346 1.73 11.72 -29.51
N THR A 347 1.67 10.76 -30.43
CA THR A 347 1.87 11.02 -31.87
C THR A 347 0.60 11.54 -32.55
N GLU A 348 -0.57 11.26 -31.98
CA GLU A 348 -1.87 11.69 -32.48
C GLU A 348 -2.49 12.72 -31.53
N ASP A 349 -3.36 13.60 -32.06
CA ASP A 349 -4.17 14.48 -31.23
C ASP A 349 -5.20 13.62 -30.45
N TYR A 350 -5.00 13.49 -29.15
CA TYR A 350 -5.84 12.66 -28.31
C TYR A 350 -7.26 13.23 -28.14
N ASN A 351 -7.49 14.51 -28.45
CA ASN A 351 -8.80 15.15 -28.39
C ASN A 351 -9.67 14.87 -29.62
N ASP A 352 -9.03 14.58 -30.76
CA ASP A 352 -9.74 14.35 -32.04
C ASP A 352 -9.85 12.84 -32.38
N THR A 353 -9.58 11.96 -31.44
CA THR A 353 -9.63 10.53 -31.66
C THR A 353 -10.75 9.84 -30.86
N ARG A 354 -11.42 8.84 -31.49
CA ARG A 354 -12.30 7.90 -30.79
C ARG A 354 -11.54 6.73 -30.17
N LYS A 355 -10.23 6.65 -30.40
CA LYS A 355 -9.38 5.61 -29.79
C LYS A 355 -9.37 5.79 -28.27
N LEU A 356 -9.35 4.67 -27.55
CA LEU A 356 -9.19 4.65 -26.09
C LEU A 356 -7.74 4.51 -25.69
N VAL A 357 -6.87 4.15 -26.64
CA VAL A 357 -5.44 3.99 -26.45
C VAL A 357 -4.71 4.81 -27.51
N VAL A 358 -3.80 5.66 -27.07
CA VAL A 358 -2.95 6.49 -27.93
C VAL A 358 -1.49 6.26 -27.53
N GLU A 359 -0.62 6.08 -28.51
CA GLU A 359 0.76 5.66 -28.29
C GLU A 359 1.76 6.62 -28.92
N ASN A 360 2.97 6.63 -28.36
CA ASN A 360 4.15 7.20 -28.99
C ASN A 360 5.33 6.21 -28.81
N PRO A 361 5.67 5.44 -29.85
CA PRO A 361 6.78 4.48 -29.79
C PRO A 361 8.14 5.14 -29.56
N ASP A 362 8.37 6.35 -30.05
CA ASP A 362 9.66 7.06 -29.89
C ASP A 362 9.90 7.45 -28.44
N ALA A 363 8.85 7.91 -27.76
CA ALA A 363 8.87 8.23 -26.33
C ALA A 363 8.59 7.00 -25.43
N CYS A 364 8.24 5.85 -26.00
CA CYS A 364 7.79 4.65 -25.29
C CYS A 364 6.68 4.95 -24.27
N VAL A 365 5.66 5.71 -24.68
CA VAL A 365 4.52 6.07 -23.84
C VAL A 365 3.21 5.62 -24.48
N ARG A 366 2.29 5.16 -23.61
CA ARG A 366 0.93 4.76 -23.97
C ARG A 366 -0.06 5.41 -23.04
N TYR A 367 -1.04 6.11 -23.60
CA TYR A 367 -2.13 6.74 -22.86
C TYR A 367 -3.39 5.90 -22.95
N PHE A 368 -4.01 5.65 -21.82
CA PHE A 368 -5.37 5.09 -21.71
C PHE A 368 -6.33 6.22 -21.37
N LEU A 369 -7.29 6.49 -22.27
CA LEU A 369 -8.26 7.58 -22.12
C LEU A 369 -9.49 7.06 -21.35
N VAL A 370 -9.52 7.29 -20.04
CA VAL A 370 -10.52 6.71 -19.13
C VAL A 370 -11.43 7.78 -18.52
N LYS A 371 -12.51 7.37 -17.87
CA LYS A 371 -13.31 8.29 -17.05
C LYS A 371 -12.49 8.74 -15.84
N PRO A 372 -12.67 9.98 -15.36
CA PRO A 372 -11.96 10.46 -14.17
C PRO A 372 -12.10 9.55 -12.95
N SER A 373 -13.29 8.97 -12.73
CA SER A 373 -13.57 8.01 -11.65
C SER A 373 -12.74 6.73 -11.70
N ASP A 374 -12.24 6.35 -12.86
CA ASP A 374 -11.64 5.05 -13.11
C ASP A 374 -10.11 5.11 -13.09
N VAL A 375 -9.51 6.30 -13.14
CA VAL A 375 -8.05 6.50 -13.22
C VAL A 375 -7.33 5.77 -12.09
N ALA A 376 -7.77 5.95 -10.84
CA ALA A 376 -7.14 5.34 -9.67
C ALA A 376 -7.17 3.81 -9.75
N ILE A 377 -8.28 3.22 -10.20
CA ILE A 377 -8.47 1.78 -10.37
C ILE A 377 -7.49 1.22 -11.41
N TYR A 378 -7.36 1.88 -12.59
CA TYR A 378 -6.41 1.44 -13.62
C TYR A 378 -4.96 1.45 -13.13
N VAL A 379 -4.61 2.42 -12.28
CA VAL A 379 -3.27 2.51 -11.69
C VAL A 379 -3.08 1.45 -10.59
N GLU A 380 -4.04 1.29 -9.70
CA GLU A 380 -3.99 0.30 -8.61
C GLU A 380 -3.81 -1.12 -9.14
N HIS A 381 -4.59 -1.49 -10.15
CA HIS A 381 -4.52 -2.83 -10.77
C HIS A 381 -3.35 -3.00 -11.77
N GLY A 382 -2.47 -2.01 -11.93
CA GLY A 382 -1.28 -2.09 -12.76
C GLY A 382 -1.54 -2.10 -14.28
N ALA A 383 -2.77 -1.84 -14.73
CA ALA A 383 -3.06 -1.61 -16.14
C ALA A 383 -2.38 -0.33 -16.63
N ALA A 384 -2.29 0.68 -15.76
CA ALA A 384 -1.46 1.85 -15.95
C ALA A 384 -0.37 1.93 -14.87
N ASP A 385 0.80 2.42 -15.23
CA ASP A 385 1.91 2.64 -14.31
C ASP A 385 1.68 3.89 -13.45
N ILE A 386 1.08 4.92 -14.07
CA ILE A 386 0.82 6.22 -13.47
C ILE A 386 -0.53 6.78 -13.94
N GLY A 387 -1.01 7.79 -13.23
CA GLY A 387 -2.20 8.55 -13.61
C GLY A 387 -2.25 9.93 -12.98
N ILE A 388 -3.15 10.77 -13.48
CA ILE A 388 -3.48 12.05 -12.85
C ILE A 388 -4.97 12.07 -12.54
N VAL A 389 -5.32 12.24 -11.27
CA VAL A 389 -6.68 12.09 -10.75
C VAL A 389 -6.97 13.14 -9.68
N GLY A 390 -8.23 13.56 -9.55
CA GLY A 390 -8.64 14.46 -8.46
C GLY A 390 -8.51 13.81 -7.09
N LYS A 391 -8.12 14.58 -6.09
CA LYS A 391 -8.03 14.12 -4.69
C LYS A 391 -9.34 13.55 -4.18
N ASP A 392 -10.47 14.09 -4.62
CA ASP A 392 -11.82 13.59 -4.33
C ASP A 392 -12.02 12.14 -4.74
N ILE A 393 -11.67 11.80 -5.98
CA ILE A 393 -11.78 10.44 -6.52
C ILE A 393 -10.81 9.50 -5.80
N LEU A 394 -9.58 9.95 -5.57
CA LEU A 394 -8.58 9.14 -4.87
C LEU A 394 -9.02 8.82 -3.43
N THR A 395 -9.55 9.82 -2.71
CA THR A 395 -10.05 9.64 -1.34
C THR A 395 -11.31 8.75 -1.31
N GLU A 396 -12.25 8.99 -2.25
CA GLU A 396 -13.48 8.20 -2.32
C GLU A 396 -13.24 6.73 -2.66
N SER A 397 -12.29 6.45 -3.58
CA SER A 397 -11.97 5.08 -3.96
C SER A 397 -11.14 4.33 -2.91
N GLY A 398 -10.34 5.04 -2.12
CA GLY A 398 -9.39 4.43 -1.19
C GLY A 398 -8.30 3.59 -1.87
N ALA A 399 -8.01 3.87 -3.16
CA ALA A 399 -7.08 3.09 -3.97
C ALA A 399 -5.67 3.03 -3.35
N ASP A 400 -5.07 1.84 -3.37
CA ASP A 400 -3.74 1.56 -2.79
C ASP A 400 -2.61 1.90 -3.77
N VAL A 401 -2.37 3.20 -3.96
CA VAL A 401 -1.36 3.75 -4.87
C VAL A 401 -0.44 4.73 -4.17
N TYR A 402 0.70 5.06 -4.78
CA TYR A 402 1.53 6.18 -4.34
C TYR A 402 0.98 7.50 -4.87
N GLU A 403 0.88 8.50 -4.01
CA GLU A 403 0.48 9.88 -4.31
C GLU A 403 1.71 10.78 -4.32
N LEU A 404 2.40 10.87 -5.47
CA LEU A 404 3.76 11.41 -5.55
C LEU A 404 3.84 12.93 -5.68
N LEU A 405 2.78 13.59 -6.20
CA LEU A 405 2.80 15.04 -6.42
C LEU A 405 1.38 15.61 -6.40
N ASP A 406 1.22 16.71 -5.66
CA ASP A 406 0.11 17.63 -5.87
C ASP A 406 0.42 18.55 -7.05
N THR A 407 -0.34 18.43 -8.13
CA THR A 407 -0.11 19.23 -9.34
C THR A 407 -0.66 20.64 -9.23
N GLY A 408 -1.46 20.91 -8.21
CA GLY A 408 -2.17 22.20 -8.06
C GLY A 408 -3.22 22.49 -9.14
N MET A 409 -3.46 21.55 -10.07
CA MET A 409 -4.46 21.70 -11.13
C MET A 409 -5.86 21.37 -10.62
N GLY A 410 -6.89 21.98 -11.22
CA GLY A 410 -8.29 21.66 -10.92
C GLY A 410 -8.68 21.94 -9.47
N LYS A 411 -8.14 23.00 -8.89
CA LYS A 411 -8.45 23.37 -7.50
C LYS A 411 -9.95 23.59 -7.30
N CYS A 412 -10.49 22.89 -6.34
CA CYS A 412 -11.86 23.02 -5.83
C CYS A 412 -11.88 22.57 -4.36
N ARG A 413 -13.05 22.43 -3.78
CA ARG A 413 -13.21 22.05 -2.39
C ARG A 413 -14.42 21.14 -2.19
N MET A 414 -14.32 20.20 -1.27
CA MET A 414 -15.44 19.41 -0.80
C MET A 414 -16.19 20.21 0.26
N CYS A 415 -17.49 20.33 0.07
CA CYS A 415 -18.33 21.14 0.92
C CYS A 415 -19.57 20.36 1.37
N VAL A 416 -20.07 20.73 2.55
CA VAL A 416 -21.46 20.52 2.92
C VAL A 416 -22.24 21.74 2.43
N ALA A 417 -23.31 21.53 1.68
CA ALA A 417 -24.21 22.61 1.22
C ALA A 417 -25.67 22.22 1.44
N GLY A 418 -26.52 23.22 1.60
CA GLY A 418 -27.95 23.01 1.85
C GLY A 418 -28.75 24.30 1.65
N PRO A 419 -30.06 24.27 1.90
CA PRO A 419 -30.93 25.45 1.80
C PRO A 419 -30.43 26.61 2.67
N ALA A 420 -30.62 27.83 2.21
CA ALA A 420 -30.24 29.01 2.99
C ALA A 420 -30.95 29.01 4.36
N GLY A 421 -30.15 29.19 5.43
CA GLY A 421 -30.67 29.18 6.80
C GLY A 421 -30.94 27.76 7.37
N PHE A 422 -30.42 26.72 6.73
CA PHE A 422 -30.49 25.35 7.25
C PHE A 422 -29.91 25.29 8.67
N THR A 423 -30.66 24.63 9.56
CA THR A 423 -30.22 24.31 10.93
C THR A 423 -30.32 22.79 11.10
N ASP A 424 -29.25 22.17 11.57
CA ASP A 424 -29.22 20.72 11.81
C ASP A 424 -30.12 20.37 13.01
N ASP A 425 -31.01 19.39 12.80
CA ASP A 425 -31.82 18.78 13.86
C ASP A 425 -31.11 17.53 14.36
N GLU A 426 -30.33 17.69 15.42
CA GLU A 426 -29.54 16.61 16.02
C GLU A 426 -30.40 15.51 16.67
N SER A 427 -31.72 15.69 16.79
CA SER A 427 -32.62 14.67 17.35
C SER A 427 -32.87 13.48 16.41
N ARG A 428 -32.48 13.59 15.15
CA ARG A 428 -32.64 12.55 14.12
C ARG A 428 -31.39 12.42 13.26
N ALA A 429 -31.30 11.33 12.49
CA ALA A 429 -30.24 11.18 11.49
C ALA A 429 -30.34 12.28 10.42
N LEU A 430 -29.20 12.86 10.06
CA LEU A 430 -29.10 13.88 9.00
C LEU A 430 -29.09 13.17 7.64
N ARG A 431 -30.02 13.52 6.74
CA ARG A 431 -30.06 12.97 5.38
C ARG A 431 -29.09 13.71 4.48
N VAL A 432 -28.10 13.00 3.96
CA VAL A 432 -26.99 13.55 3.16
C VAL A 432 -27.03 12.96 1.76
N ALA A 433 -27.28 13.75 0.73
CA ALA A 433 -27.14 13.29 -0.64
C ALA A 433 -25.72 13.56 -1.17
N THR A 434 -25.12 12.55 -1.79
CA THR A 434 -23.75 12.63 -2.30
C THR A 434 -23.43 11.54 -3.31
N LYS A 435 -22.44 11.76 -4.17
CA LYS A 435 -21.75 10.70 -4.91
C LYS A 435 -20.50 10.19 -4.19
N PHE A 436 -20.04 10.92 -3.16
CA PHE A 436 -18.85 10.67 -2.37
C PHE A 436 -19.22 10.06 -1.01
N VAL A 437 -19.69 8.82 -1.05
CA VAL A 437 -20.26 8.12 0.12
C VAL A 437 -19.23 7.92 1.23
N ASN A 438 -18.00 7.53 0.87
CA ASN A 438 -16.95 7.25 1.84
C ASN A 438 -16.42 8.55 2.48
N ILE A 439 -16.25 9.60 1.67
CA ILE A 439 -15.85 10.92 2.17
C ILE A 439 -16.91 11.49 3.11
N ALA A 440 -18.19 11.41 2.75
CA ALA A 440 -19.28 11.91 3.59
C ALA A 440 -19.34 11.13 4.91
N ARG A 441 -19.27 9.79 4.87
CA ARG A 441 -19.28 8.94 6.05
C ARG A 441 -18.14 9.31 7.00
N ASP A 442 -16.90 9.33 6.52
CA ASP A 442 -15.71 9.65 7.32
C ASP A 442 -15.80 11.07 7.94
N HIS A 443 -16.33 12.03 7.20
CA HIS A 443 -16.52 13.40 7.69
C HIS A 443 -17.46 13.47 8.89
N TYR A 444 -18.61 12.79 8.85
CA TYR A 444 -19.61 12.81 9.92
C TYR A 444 -19.30 11.84 11.06
N GLU A 445 -18.70 10.68 10.78
CA GLU A 445 -18.26 9.73 11.80
C GLU A 445 -17.23 10.36 12.76
N ARG A 446 -16.28 11.13 12.24
CA ARG A 446 -15.30 11.87 13.08
C ARG A 446 -15.94 12.90 13.99
N ARG A 447 -17.15 13.32 13.72
CA ARG A 447 -17.93 14.25 14.54
C ARG A 447 -18.94 13.56 15.44
N GLY A 448 -19.06 12.26 15.34
CA GLY A 448 -20.06 11.48 16.07
C GLY A 448 -21.50 11.79 15.62
N ARG A 449 -21.69 12.33 14.39
CA ARG A 449 -22.99 12.68 13.84
C ARG A 449 -23.58 11.54 13.03
N ASP A 450 -24.75 11.06 13.44
CA ASP A 450 -25.49 10.01 12.71
C ASP A 450 -26.10 10.57 11.40
N ILE A 451 -25.89 9.84 10.29
CA ILE A 451 -26.33 10.26 8.96
C ILE A 451 -27.03 9.14 8.20
N ASP A 452 -27.98 9.52 7.34
CA ASP A 452 -28.61 8.66 6.34
C ASP A 452 -28.16 9.11 4.95
N ILE A 453 -27.42 8.25 4.24
CA ILE A 453 -26.79 8.59 2.97
C ILE A 453 -27.69 8.24 1.79
N VAL A 454 -28.05 9.24 1.01
CA VAL A 454 -28.70 9.11 -0.30
C VAL A 454 -27.66 9.17 -1.40
N LYS A 455 -27.24 8.00 -1.93
CA LYS A 455 -26.24 7.95 -3.00
C LYS A 455 -26.84 8.36 -4.33
N LEU A 456 -26.28 9.41 -4.92
CA LEU A 456 -26.62 9.91 -6.26
C LEU A 456 -25.40 9.93 -7.17
N ASN A 457 -25.58 9.89 -8.48
CA ASN A 457 -24.47 9.90 -9.46
C ASN A 457 -24.28 11.25 -10.18
N GLY A 458 -25.23 12.17 -10.03
CA GLY A 458 -25.19 13.51 -10.63
C GLY A 458 -26.42 14.33 -10.26
N SER A 459 -26.41 15.64 -10.56
CA SER A 459 -27.46 16.60 -10.20
C SER A 459 -27.85 16.52 -8.73
N ILE A 460 -26.84 16.48 -7.87
CA ILE A 460 -26.99 16.21 -6.43
C ILE A 460 -27.74 17.36 -5.77
N GLU A 461 -27.66 18.56 -6.32
CA GLU A 461 -28.35 19.79 -5.88
C GLU A 461 -29.88 19.65 -5.88
N LEU A 462 -30.44 18.72 -6.69
CA LEU A 462 -31.88 18.47 -6.70
C LEU A 462 -32.38 17.77 -5.42
N ALA A 463 -31.52 17.07 -4.70
CA ALA A 463 -31.95 16.27 -3.56
C ALA A 463 -32.55 17.11 -2.41
N PRO A 464 -31.94 18.21 -1.95
CA PRO A 464 -32.57 19.07 -0.95
C PRO A 464 -33.82 19.76 -1.48
N ILE A 465 -33.83 20.17 -2.74
CA ILE A 465 -34.99 20.85 -3.38
C ILE A 465 -36.21 19.95 -3.41
N LEU A 466 -35.99 18.66 -3.66
CA LEU A 466 -37.05 17.64 -3.71
C LEU A 466 -37.37 17.00 -2.35
N GLY A 467 -36.68 17.41 -1.27
CA GLY A 467 -36.86 16.87 0.06
C GLY A 467 -36.29 15.44 0.25
N LEU A 468 -35.42 14.97 -0.66
CA LEU A 468 -34.75 13.68 -0.55
C LEU A 468 -33.64 13.70 0.50
N SER A 469 -32.99 14.85 0.70
CA SER A 469 -31.98 15.06 1.71
C SER A 469 -32.13 16.42 2.39
N ASP A 470 -31.47 16.56 3.52
CA ASP A 470 -31.41 17.84 4.25
C ASP A 470 -30.25 18.70 3.73
N VAL A 471 -29.13 18.03 3.42
CA VAL A 471 -27.90 18.65 2.89
C VAL A 471 -27.29 17.79 1.79
N ILE A 472 -26.32 18.33 1.10
CA ILE A 472 -25.47 17.60 0.15
C ILE A 472 -24.01 17.65 0.57
N VAL A 473 -23.23 16.65 0.19
CA VAL A 473 -21.76 16.67 0.21
C VAL A 473 -21.29 16.56 -1.22
N ASP A 474 -20.72 17.63 -1.75
CA ASP A 474 -20.26 17.68 -3.14
C ASP A 474 -19.09 18.67 -3.32
N ILE A 475 -18.49 18.60 -4.52
CA ILE A 475 -17.41 19.47 -4.96
C ILE A 475 -17.95 20.84 -5.34
N VAL A 476 -17.31 21.88 -4.84
CA VAL A 476 -17.60 23.28 -5.19
C VAL A 476 -16.35 23.93 -5.78
N GLU A 477 -16.43 24.33 -7.05
CA GLU A 477 -15.39 25.13 -7.73
C GLU A 477 -15.70 26.63 -7.54
N THR A 478 -16.78 27.14 -8.15
CA THR A 478 -17.20 28.55 -8.08
C THR A 478 -18.42 28.77 -7.19
N GLY A 479 -19.21 27.75 -6.96
CA GLY A 479 -20.48 27.84 -6.23
C GLY A 479 -21.66 28.41 -7.03
N THR A 480 -21.49 28.60 -8.34
CA THR A 480 -22.56 29.18 -9.18
C THR A 480 -23.78 28.24 -9.22
N THR A 481 -23.58 26.93 -9.44
CA THR A 481 -24.68 25.94 -9.47
C THR A 481 -25.48 25.92 -8.17
N LEU A 482 -24.79 26.01 -7.02
CA LEU A 482 -25.47 26.08 -5.72
C LEU A 482 -26.37 27.30 -5.62
N LYS A 483 -25.84 28.49 -5.99
CA LYS A 483 -26.58 29.76 -5.94
C LYS A 483 -27.79 29.78 -6.86
N GLU A 484 -27.66 29.21 -8.06
CA GLU A 484 -28.77 29.13 -9.02
C GLU A 484 -29.90 28.17 -8.56
N ASN A 485 -29.59 27.31 -7.58
CA ASN A 485 -30.55 26.37 -6.99
C ASN A 485 -30.89 26.71 -5.52
N ASP A 486 -30.71 27.94 -5.09
CA ASP A 486 -31.01 28.43 -3.74
C ASP A 486 -30.32 27.65 -2.60
N LEU A 487 -29.15 27.07 -2.90
CA LEU A 487 -28.30 26.40 -1.94
C LEU A 487 -27.11 27.25 -1.55
N THR A 488 -26.66 27.10 -0.31
CA THR A 488 -25.50 27.80 0.24
C THR A 488 -24.48 26.77 0.78
N VAL A 489 -23.19 27.09 0.69
CA VAL A 489 -22.14 26.34 1.38
C VAL A 489 -22.29 26.58 2.88
N ILE A 490 -22.47 25.50 3.63
CA ILE A 490 -22.57 25.47 5.09
C ILE A 490 -21.18 25.31 5.67
N GLU A 491 -20.39 24.38 5.10
CA GLU A 491 -19.04 24.05 5.56
C GLU A 491 -18.14 23.67 4.40
N GLU A 492 -16.88 24.10 4.44
CA GLU A 492 -15.79 23.64 3.57
C GLU A 492 -14.84 22.79 4.42
N PHE A 493 -14.59 21.52 4.04
CA PHE A 493 -13.83 20.63 4.92
C PHE A 493 -12.66 19.91 4.27
N MET A 494 -12.56 19.88 2.92
CA MET A 494 -11.44 19.23 2.25
C MET A 494 -11.05 20.02 0.97
N PRO A 495 -9.82 20.54 0.89
CA PRO A 495 -9.30 21.11 -0.36
C PRO A 495 -9.01 19.99 -1.36
N ILE A 496 -9.29 20.25 -2.63
CA ILE A 496 -9.13 19.29 -3.72
C ILE A 496 -8.23 19.89 -4.79
N SER A 497 -7.29 19.09 -5.29
CA SER A 497 -6.52 19.36 -6.49
C SER A 497 -6.15 18.02 -7.16
N ALA A 498 -5.66 18.07 -8.39
CA ALA A 498 -5.26 16.87 -9.09
C ALA A 498 -3.93 16.32 -8.57
N ARG A 499 -3.86 15.01 -8.39
CA ARG A 499 -2.72 14.26 -7.87
C ARG A 499 -2.08 13.43 -8.97
N PHE A 500 -0.75 13.43 -9.02
CA PHE A 500 0.01 12.47 -9.80
C PHE A 500 0.22 11.23 -8.95
N ILE A 501 -0.33 10.10 -9.42
CA ILE A 501 -0.32 8.83 -8.71
C ILE A 501 0.46 7.78 -9.49
N ALA A 502 1.01 6.78 -8.78
CA ALA A 502 1.73 5.67 -9.37
C ALA A 502 1.35 4.33 -8.73
N ASN A 503 1.31 3.28 -9.56
CA ASN A 503 1.23 1.91 -9.07
C ASN A 503 2.49 1.56 -8.26
N LYS A 504 2.31 0.89 -7.12
CA LYS A 504 3.41 0.59 -6.18
C LYS A 504 4.48 -0.30 -6.79
N ALA A 505 4.11 -1.36 -7.50
CA ALA A 505 5.07 -2.24 -8.16
C ALA A 505 5.75 -1.55 -9.36
N SER A 506 5.00 -0.86 -10.22
CA SER A 506 5.55 -0.09 -11.34
C SER A 506 6.57 0.94 -10.86
N TYR A 507 6.30 1.62 -9.74
CA TYR A 507 7.24 2.56 -9.14
C TYR A 507 8.59 1.89 -8.78
N LYS A 508 8.58 0.61 -8.34
CA LYS A 508 9.80 -0.12 -8.01
C LYS A 508 10.61 -0.49 -9.26
N PHE A 509 9.94 -0.99 -10.29
CA PHE A 509 10.61 -1.43 -11.53
C PHE A 509 11.00 -0.28 -12.47
N LYS A 510 10.24 0.81 -12.51
CA LYS A 510 10.43 1.97 -13.39
C LYS A 510 10.92 3.22 -12.65
N TYR A 511 11.52 3.03 -11.48
CA TYR A 511 11.88 4.12 -10.57
C TYR A 511 12.64 5.27 -11.23
N ALA A 512 13.70 4.98 -12.00
CA ALA A 512 14.49 6.02 -12.66
C ALA A 512 13.66 6.84 -13.65
N GLN A 513 12.83 6.19 -14.45
CA GLN A 513 11.95 6.84 -15.43
C GLN A 513 10.89 7.70 -14.75
N LEU A 514 10.27 7.19 -13.68
CA LEU A 514 9.24 7.92 -12.93
C LEU A 514 9.82 9.11 -12.16
N THR A 515 11.03 8.97 -11.60
CA THR A 515 11.73 10.07 -10.91
C THR A 515 12.10 11.17 -11.89
N GLU A 516 12.60 10.83 -13.08
CA GLU A 516 12.91 11.81 -14.12
C GLU A 516 11.65 12.58 -14.55
N LEU A 517 10.54 11.87 -14.81
CA LEU A 517 9.25 12.48 -15.15
C LEU A 517 8.78 13.41 -14.03
N LEU A 518 8.81 12.94 -12.79
CA LEU A 518 8.37 13.70 -11.62
C LEU A 518 9.16 15.02 -11.45
N ASN A 519 10.47 14.98 -11.66
CA ASN A 519 11.31 16.18 -11.59
C ASN A 519 10.97 17.17 -12.69
N LYS A 520 10.80 16.72 -13.93
CA LYS A 520 10.37 17.57 -15.06
C LYS A 520 9.00 18.18 -14.82
N MET A 521 8.06 17.42 -14.24
CA MET A 521 6.74 17.95 -13.88
C MET A 521 6.84 19.01 -12.79
N LYS A 522 7.64 18.81 -11.73
CA LYS A 522 7.90 19.81 -10.69
C LYS A 522 8.47 21.11 -11.25
N GLU A 523 9.45 21.02 -12.16
CA GLU A 523 10.03 22.17 -12.85
C GLU A 523 9.01 22.91 -13.72
N ALA A 524 8.13 22.18 -14.40
CA ALA A 524 7.08 22.77 -15.23
C ALA A 524 5.99 23.47 -14.40
N LEU A 525 5.67 22.95 -13.23
CA LEU A 525 4.68 23.54 -12.32
C LEU A 525 5.22 24.73 -11.52
N ALA A 526 6.54 24.88 -11.39
CA ALA A 526 7.19 26.01 -10.72
C ALA A 526 7.29 27.26 -11.62
N LYS A 527 7.09 27.13 -12.92
CA LYS A 527 7.07 28.21 -13.93
C LYS A 527 5.67 28.80 -14.07
#